data_8e9d7d8d96d53d8acb75de2c017a2e72
#
_entry.id   8e9d7d8d96d53d8acb75de2c017a2e72
#
_cell.length_a   1.000
_cell.length_b   1.000
_cell.length_c   1.000
_cell.angle_alpha   90.00
_cell.angle_beta   90.00
_cell.angle_gamma   90.00
#
_symmetry.space_group_name_H-M   'P 1'
#
loop_
_entity.id
_entity.type
_entity.pdbx_description
1 polymer ?
#
loop_
_entity_poly.entity_id
_entity_poly.type
_entity_poly.pdbx_seq_one_letter_code
_entity_poly.pdbx_strand_id
1 'polypeptide(L)'
;MVPRVGPIDPTAPVRLELVCESGHAVAFALWHRPPDTGEWKKFAEGRTGDGQGDVHHASIDTQPHAQIYYWVAVSNPARPHAAYRARLSLTQRDALVPHGSIDLTGTTDAAGNDSVEQWLDLV
;
A
#
# COMPACT_ATOMS: atom_id res chain seq x y z
N MET A 1 14.86 3.20 7.30
CA MET A 1 14.94 4.22 6.23
C MET A 1 13.60 4.31 5.53
N VAL A 2 13.09 5.51 5.34
CA VAL A 2 11.83 5.73 4.62
C VAL A 2 12.08 5.64 3.12
N PRO A 3 11.35 4.78 2.39
CA PRO A 3 11.49 4.71 0.94
C PRO A 3 11.12 6.03 0.26
N ARG A 4 11.90 6.41 -0.75
CA ARG A 4 11.64 7.58 -1.58
C ARG A 4 11.12 7.12 -2.93
N VAL A 5 9.99 7.65 -3.32
CA VAL A 5 9.30 7.29 -4.56
C VAL A 5 9.16 8.53 -5.42
N GLY A 6 9.58 8.46 -6.64
CA GLY A 6 9.46 9.57 -7.59
C GLY A 6 10.66 9.65 -8.53
N PRO A 7 10.74 10.73 -9.31
CA PRO A 7 9.99 11.99 -9.18
C PRO A 7 8.49 11.87 -9.50
N ILE A 8 7.69 12.64 -8.76
CA ILE A 8 6.24 12.72 -8.94
C ILE A 8 5.91 13.92 -9.82
N ASP A 9 5.03 13.71 -10.79
CA ASP A 9 4.47 14.77 -11.62
C ASP A 9 3.23 15.34 -10.93
N PRO A 10 3.23 16.61 -10.47
CA PRO A 10 2.08 17.16 -9.77
C PRO A 10 0.86 17.42 -10.66
N THR A 11 0.98 17.25 -11.97
CA THR A 11 -0.12 17.47 -12.92
C THR A 11 -0.93 16.20 -13.22
N ALA A 12 -0.54 15.06 -12.66
CA ALA A 12 -1.23 13.80 -12.86
C ALA A 12 -1.50 13.12 -11.51
N PRO A 13 -2.68 12.48 -11.34
CA PRO A 13 -2.91 11.71 -10.13
C PRO A 13 -1.96 10.52 -10.03
N VAL A 14 -1.63 10.17 -8.80
CA VAL A 14 -0.92 8.92 -8.50
C VAL A 14 -1.97 7.84 -8.28
N ARG A 15 -1.86 6.76 -9.03
CA ARG A 15 -2.69 5.57 -8.84
C ARG A 15 -1.89 4.56 -8.03
N LEU A 16 -2.50 4.07 -6.97
CA LEU A 16 -1.93 3.01 -6.15
C LEU A 16 -2.65 1.70 -6.44
N GLU A 17 -1.88 0.65 -6.58
CA GLU A 17 -2.40 -0.70 -6.74
C GLU A 17 -1.78 -1.59 -5.68
N LEU A 18 -2.62 -2.22 -4.88
CA LEU A 18 -2.21 -3.22 -3.90
C LEU A 18 -2.61 -4.59 -4.41
N VAL A 19 -1.62 -5.45 -4.63
CA VAL A 19 -1.84 -6.83 -5.06
C VAL A 19 -1.35 -7.74 -3.95
N CYS A 20 -2.21 -8.63 -3.49
CA CYS A 20 -1.89 -9.59 -2.45
C CYS A 20 -1.91 -11.01 -2.98
N GLU A 21 -1.02 -11.83 -2.44
CA GLU A 21 -0.99 -13.24 -2.76
C GLU A 21 -2.31 -13.91 -2.36
N SER A 22 -2.82 -14.78 -3.21
CA SER A 22 -4.09 -15.46 -2.98
C SER A 22 -4.04 -16.33 -1.73
N GLY A 23 -5.19 -16.53 -1.10
CA GLY A 23 -5.33 -17.40 0.07
C GLY A 23 -5.28 -16.68 1.41
N HIS A 24 -5.02 -15.38 1.43
CA HIS A 24 -5.05 -14.58 2.64
C HIS A 24 -6.19 -13.56 2.56
N ALA A 25 -6.89 -13.35 3.67
CA ALA A 25 -7.76 -12.20 3.81
C ALA A 25 -6.90 -10.97 4.08
N VAL A 26 -7.21 -9.87 3.44
CA VAL A 26 -6.41 -8.63 3.52
C VAL A 26 -7.32 -7.47 3.86
N ALA A 27 -6.87 -6.63 4.78
CA ALA A 27 -7.44 -5.31 5.03
C ALA A 27 -6.35 -4.27 4.83
N PHE A 28 -6.70 -3.10 4.32
CA PHE A 28 -5.73 -2.06 4.12
C PHE A 28 -6.33 -0.69 4.37
N ALA A 29 -5.46 0.27 4.67
CA ALA A 29 -5.81 1.67 4.74
C ALA A 29 -4.62 2.51 4.27
N LEU A 30 -4.93 3.62 3.61
CA LEU A 30 -3.95 4.53 3.04
C LEU A 30 -4.25 5.96 3.50
N TRP A 31 -3.21 6.65 3.95
CA TRP A 31 -3.29 8.05 4.38
C TRP A 31 -2.32 8.88 3.56
N HIS A 32 -2.65 10.14 3.41
CA HIS A 32 -1.84 11.12 2.70
C HIS A 32 -1.59 12.34 3.56
N ARG A 33 -0.38 12.85 3.51
CA ARG A 33 0.00 14.10 4.16
C ARG A 33 0.60 15.05 3.12
N PRO A 34 -0.05 16.17 2.84
CA PRO A 34 0.54 17.20 1.97
C PRO A 34 1.81 17.79 2.58
N PRO A 35 2.73 18.32 1.74
CA PRO A 35 4.03 18.79 2.26
C PRO A 35 3.94 20.00 3.19
N ASP A 36 2.87 20.76 3.14
CA ASP A 36 2.73 22.05 3.83
C ASP A 36 1.73 22.07 4.98
N THR A 37 0.95 21.02 5.21
CA THR A 37 -0.08 21.02 6.25
C THR A 37 0.25 20.16 7.48
N GLY A 38 1.08 19.17 7.33
CA GLY A 38 1.45 18.26 8.42
C GLY A 38 0.35 17.32 8.89
N GLU A 39 -0.84 17.35 8.32
CA GLU A 39 -1.96 16.49 8.71
C GLU A 39 -2.11 15.26 7.82
N TRP A 40 -2.30 14.11 8.48
CA TRP A 40 -2.60 12.86 7.80
C TRP A 40 -4.09 12.74 7.54
N LYS A 41 -4.48 12.46 6.31
CA LYS A 41 -5.87 12.19 5.93
C LYS A 41 -5.98 10.83 5.26
N LYS A 42 -6.88 10.00 5.78
CA LYS A 42 -7.18 8.72 5.14
C LYS A 42 -7.89 9.00 3.80
N PHE A 43 -7.39 8.40 2.72
CA PHE A 43 -8.00 8.55 1.40
C PHE A 43 -8.47 7.24 0.78
N ALA A 44 -8.11 6.11 1.36
CA ALA A 44 -8.57 4.80 0.89
C ALA A 44 -8.54 3.79 2.02
N GLU A 45 -9.46 2.85 1.97
CA GLU A 45 -9.47 1.68 2.83
C GLU A 45 -10.30 0.59 2.18
N GLY A 46 -10.05 -0.65 2.54
CA GLY A 46 -10.80 -1.77 2.02
C GLY A 46 -10.35 -3.08 2.63
N ARG A 47 -11.04 -4.13 2.23
CA ARG A 47 -10.69 -5.50 2.59
C ARG A 47 -11.08 -6.41 1.45
N THR A 48 -10.39 -7.53 1.34
CA THR A 48 -10.76 -8.55 0.38
C THR A 48 -12.06 -9.22 0.81
N GLY A 49 -12.93 -9.47 -0.14
CA GLY A 49 -14.02 -10.39 0.04
C GLY A 49 -13.50 -11.82 0.10
N ASP A 50 -14.35 -12.75 0.50
CA ASP A 50 -13.99 -14.15 0.70
C ASP A 50 -13.52 -14.79 -0.62
N GLY A 51 -12.19 -14.94 -0.75
CA GLY A 51 -11.59 -15.65 -1.85
C GLY A 51 -11.59 -14.93 -3.20
N GLN A 52 -11.90 -13.66 -3.24
CA GLN A 52 -11.81 -12.87 -4.45
C GLN A 52 -10.36 -12.46 -4.71
N GLY A 53 -9.96 -12.43 -5.96
CA GLY A 53 -8.65 -11.96 -6.38
C GLY A 53 -8.36 -10.57 -5.83
N ASP A 54 -7.15 -10.36 -5.38
CA ASP A 54 -6.86 -9.39 -4.37
C ASP A 54 -6.10 -8.21 -4.93
N VAL A 55 -6.73 -7.52 -5.88
CA VAL A 55 -6.21 -6.30 -6.47
C VAL A 55 -7.08 -5.14 -6.03
N HIS A 56 -6.48 -4.19 -5.34
CA HIS A 56 -7.16 -2.99 -4.87
C HIS A 56 -6.55 -1.76 -5.52
N HIS A 57 -7.37 -0.80 -5.88
CA HIS A 57 -6.94 0.44 -6.52
C HIS A 57 -7.38 1.65 -5.72
N ALA A 58 -6.53 2.66 -5.70
CA ALA A 58 -6.85 3.97 -5.16
C ALA A 58 -6.13 5.02 -6.00
N SER A 59 -6.62 6.24 -5.99
CA SER A 59 -5.97 7.35 -6.69
C SER A 59 -5.98 8.59 -5.81
N ILE A 60 -4.95 9.40 -5.91
CA ILE A 60 -4.84 10.63 -5.17
C ILE A 60 -4.10 11.69 -5.98
N ASP A 61 -4.59 12.93 -5.91
CA ASP A 61 -3.86 14.08 -6.39
C ASP A 61 -2.80 14.44 -5.35
N THR A 62 -1.57 14.56 -5.77
CA THR A 62 -0.47 14.78 -4.86
C THR A 62 0.65 15.58 -5.54
N GLN A 63 1.71 15.82 -4.81
CA GLN A 63 2.84 16.62 -5.28
C GLN A 63 4.13 16.16 -4.61
N PRO A 64 5.29 16.55 -5.15
CA PRO A 64 6.57 16.26 -4.50
C PRO A 64 6.60 16.74 -3.05
N HIS A 65 7.29 16.00 -2.19
CA HIS A 65 7.43 16.23 -0.75
C HIS A 65 6.20 15.87 0.08
N ALA A 66 5.14 15.36 -0.52
CA ALA A 66 4.04 14.74 0.21
C ALA A 66 4.46 13.36 0.72
N GLN A 67 3.68 12.82 1.64
CA GLN A 67 3.92 11.48 2.17
C GLN A 67 2.66 10.63 2.07
N ILE A 68 2.87 9.34 1.87
CA ILE A 68 1.80 8.33 1.93
C ILE A 68 2.16 7.35 3.05
N TYR A 69 1.20 7.10 3.94
CA TYR A 69 1.30 6.06 4.96
C TYR A 69 0.38 4.92 4.56
N TYR A 70 0.87 3.71 4.66
CA TYR A 70 0.06 2.53 4.39
C TYR A 70 0.09 1.57 5.59
N TRP A 71 -1.04 0.89 5.76
CA TRP A 71 -1.20 -0.20 6.69
C TRP A 71 -1.86 -1.34 5.95
N VAL A 72 -1.28 -2.53 6.01
CA VAL A 72 -1.81 -3.74 5.37
C VAL A 72 -1.78 -4.86 6.40
N ALA A 73 -2.94 -5.45 6.65
CA ALA A 73 -3.08 -6.60 7.54
C ALA A 73 -3.48 -7.82 6.73
N VAL A 74 -2.88 -8.95 7.03
CA VAL A 74 -3.21 -10.24 6.41
C VAL A 74 -3.68 -11.22 7.47
N SER A 75 -4.62 -12.09 7.09
CA SER A 75 -5.15 -13.10 8.00
C SER A 75 -5.44 -14.39 7.24
N ASN A 76 -4.93 -15.50 7.76
CA ASN A 76 -5.26 -16.83 7.29
C ASN A 76 -5.15 -17.81 8.44
N PRO A 77 -6.24 -17.98 9.23
CA PRO A 77 -6.23 -18.89 10.39
C PRO A 77 -5.91 -20.35 10.04
N ALA A 78 -6.17 -20.76 8.80
CA ALA A 78 -5.86 -22.11 8.34
C ALA A 78 -4.36 -22.33 8.06
N ARG A 79 -3.57 -21.26 8.05
CA ARG A 79 -2.14 -21.32 7.74
C ARG A 79 -1.34 -20.43 8.69
N PRO A 80 -1.20 -20.83 9.96
CA PRO A 80 -0.34 -20.09 10.89
C PRO A 80 1.12 -20.23 10.49
N HIS A 81 1.92 -19.27 10.88
CA HIS A 81 3.36 -19.21 10.58
C HIS A 81 3.68 -19.33 9.09
N ALA A 82 2.79 -18.83 8.24
CA ALA A 82 2.94 -18.88 6.79
C ALA A 82 3.56 -17.58 6.26
N ALA A 83 4.49 -17.71 5.35
CA ALA A 83 5.02 -16.57 4.62
C ALA A 83 3.93 -16.02 3.67
N TYR A 84 3.89 -14.69 3.53
CA TYR A 84 3.00 -14.04 2.59
C TYR A 84 3.74 -12.96 1.82
N ARG A 85 3.16 -12.57 0.70
CA ARG A 85 3.73 -11.55 -0.17
C ARG A 85 2.62 -10.65 -0.71
N ALA A 86 2.86 -9.35 -0.67
CA ALA A 86 2.02 -8.35 -1.29
C ALA A 86 2.89 -7.32 -1.99
N ARG A 87 2.32 -6.55 -2.90
CA ARG A 87 3.03 -5.50 -3.61
C ARG A 87 2.16 -4.26 -3.70
N LEU A 88 2.73 -3.13 -3.34
CA LEU A 88 2.12 -1.82 -3.52
C LEU A 88 2.86 -1.12 -4.67
N SER A 89 2.13 -0.73 -5.72
CA SER A 89 2.69 -0.06 -6.87
C SER A 89 2.07 1.31 -7.05
N LEU A 90 2.90 2.30 -7.39
CA LEU A 90 2.48 3.66 -7.68
C LEU A 90 2.73 3.95 -9.15
N THR A 91 1.68 4.37 -9.86
CA THR A 91 1.76 4.71 -11.28
C THR A 91 1.22 6.10 -11.52
N GLN A 92 1.71 6.73 -12.58
CA GLN A 92 1.15 7.97 -13.13
C GLN A 92 1.07 7.81 -14.66
N ARG A 93 -0.07 8.16 -15.25
CA ARG A 93 -0.30 8.01 -16.69
C ARG A 93 0.04 6.60 -17.19
N ASP A 94 -0.38 5.59 -16.43
CA ASP A 94 -0.19 4.16 -16.74
C ASP A 94 1.29 3.70 -16.77
N ALA A 95 2.19 4.51 -16.22
CA ALA A 95 3.60 4.15 -16.10
C ALA A 95 4.02 4.09 -14.64
N LEU A 96 4.83 3.11 -14.29
CA LEU A 96 5.36 2.97 -12.94
C LEU A 96 6.23 4.19 -12.60
N VAL A 97 5.91 4.82 -11.46
CA VAL A 97 6.76 5.89 -10.92
C VAL A 97 8.10 5.29 -10.50
N PRO A 98 9.24 5.98 -10.75
CA PRO A 98 10.54 5.46 -10.30
C PRO A 98 10.53 5.09 -8.81
N HIS A 99 11.03 3.91 -8.50
CA HIS A 99 11.01 3.31 -7.15
C HIS A 99 9.58 3.08 -6.59
N GLY A 100 8.58 3.11 -7.45
CA GLY A 100 7.17 3.00 -7.06
C GLY A 100 6.65 1.58 -6.87
N SER A 101 7.49 0.56 -6.91
CA SER A 101 7.09 -0.83 -6.65
C SER A 101 7.68 -1.26 -5.31
N ILE A 102 6.81 -1.54 -4.34
CA ILE A 102 7.20 -1.84 -2.97
C ILE A 102 6.70 -3.23 -2.62
N ASP A 103 7.63 -4.13 -2.29
CA ASP A 103 7.29 -5.47 -1.85
C ASP A 103 7.02 -5.46 -0.35
N LEU A 104 5.91 -6.05 0.03
CA LEU A 104 5.47 -6.22 1.41
C LEU A 104 5.50 -7.72 1.72
N THR A 105 6.43 -8.13 2.56
CA THR A 105 6.58 -9.54 2.91
C THR A 105 6.58 -9.71 4.41
N GLY A 106 6.13 -10.84 4.86
CA GLY A 106 6.12 -11.17 6.28
C GLY A 106 5.74 -12.63 6.49
N THR A 107 5.53 -12.94 7.77
CA THR A 107 5.13 -14.29 8.19
C THR A 107 4.01 -14.13 9.22
N THR A 108 2.93 -14.87 9.03
CA THR A 108 1.81 -14.84 9.97
C THR A 108 2.22 -15.45 11.32
N ASP A 109 1.54 -15.01 12.36
CA ASP A 109 1.75 -15.52 13.72
C ASP A 109 1.02 -16.86 13.97
N ALA A 110 0.97 -17.29 15.22
CA ALA A 110 0.31 -18.54 15.61
C ALA A 110 -1.21 -18.54 15.31
N ALA A 111 -1.82 -17.37 15.23
CA ALA A 111 -3.24 -17.21 14.88
C ALA A 111 -3.45 -17.01 13.38
N GLY A 112 -2.41 -16.96 12.59
CA GLY A 112 -2.48 -16.73 11.15
C GLY A 112 -2.59 -15.27 10.75
N ASN A 113 -2.18 -14.34 11.61
CA ASN A 113 -2.29 -12.91 11.40
C ASN A 113 -0.92 -12.23 11.33
N ASP A 114 -0.84 -11.15 10.56
CA ASP A 114 0.29 -10.24 10.54
C ASP A 114 -0.13 -8.89 9.96
N SER A 115 0.66 -7.87 10.19
CA SER A 115 0.45 -6.57 9.58
C SER A 115 1.78 -5.90 9.28
N VAL A 116 1.78 -5.07 8.24
CA VAL A 116 2.91 -4.21 7.89
C VAL A 116 2.41 -2.79 7.75
N GLU A 117 3.21 -1.84 8.19
CA GLU A 117 2.91 -0.43 8.07
C GLU A 117 4.19 0.36 7.84
N GLN A 118 4.12 1.38 7.02
CA GLN A 118 5.23 2.28 6.75
C GLN A 118 4.71 3.48 5.98
N TRP A 119 5.50 4.55 5.93
CA TRP A 119 5.22 5.66 5.04
C TRP A 119 6.27 5.76 3.94
N LEU A 120 5.87 6.44 2.86
CA LEU A 120 6.70 6.71 1.69
C LEU A 120 6.89 8.21 1.58
N ASP A 121 8.09 8.64 1.24
CA ASP A 121 8.34 10.03 0.85
C ASP A 121 8.21 10.14 -0.67
N LEU A 122 7.29 10.98 -1.12
CA LEU A 122 7.17 11.31 -2.53
C LEU A 122 8.15 12.44 -2.86
N VAL A 123 8.89 12.28 -3.94
CA VAL A 123 9.91 13.26 -4.28
C VAL A 123 9.77 13.84 -5.68
#